data_4a7146a34b66eebc4d09c23ce11a28cc
#
_entry.id   4a7146a34b66eebc4d09c23ce11a28cc
#
_cell.length_a   1.000
_cell.length_b   1.000
_cell.length_c   1.000
_cell.angle_alpha   90.00
_cell.angle_beta   90.00
_cell.angle_gamma   90.00
#
_symmetry.space_group_name_H-M   'P 1'
#
loop_
_entity.id
_entity.type
_entity.pdbx_description
1 polymer ?
#
loop_
_entity_poly.entity_id
_entity_poly.type
_entity_poly.pdbx_seq_one_letter_code
_entity_poly.pdbx_strand_id
1 'polypeptide(L)'
;MLQIFSRRHRISSLRIVPVALIALLILNSVSVGQPLDEASFYPGKLGIAKGKNLSAEERAVEARFAKYLEEHTDEAIARYVAKYGKEINTDNARELSVDYAPGGPDADDPVTKAARAKWSAAVQEPSSAFSKELYRRALQKVPVAGQRRQVVFTAGGAGVGKTTSIQQIAGLSRAVEAAEIIYDTTLSNLKSSMDRIAQALAAGRMVSIVFVYRDPIDSFVGGVLPRAERMGRTLPLEVFLDTHIGAADVLIKIAAVYKDDDRVAIAVIDNSRGRGNAAASNIEFVKVAAGKYRRDELRAKLSAALDEAYEKGKRGEKDGISEAVYQGIKGRSP
;
A
#
# COMPACT_ATOMS: atom_id res chain seq x y z
N MET A 1 -50.82 -41.54 -3.28
CA MET A 1 -49.38 -41.77 -2.93
C MET A 1 -48.53 -41.03 -3.92
N LEU A 2 -48.16 -39.81 -3.62
CA LEU A 2 -47.27 -39.00 -4.42
C LEU A 2 -46.11 -38.55 -3.50
N GLN A 3 -44.93 -39.11 -3.78
CA GLN A 3 -43.66 -38.66 -3.12
C GLN A 3 -43.14 -37.47 -3.88
N ILE A 4 -43.08 -36.30 -3.22
CA ILE A 4 -42.46 -35.09 -3.72
C ILE A 4 -40.99 -35.10 -3.22
N PHE A 5 -40.06 -35.28 -4.16
CA PHE A 5 -38.63 -35.10 -3.93
C PHE A 5 -38.30 -33.61 -3.76
N SER A 6 -38.08 -33.16 -2.54
CA SER A 6 -37.52 -31.83 -2.24
C SER A 6 -36.03 -31.86 -2.47
N ARG A 7 -35.55 -31.32 -3.59
CA ARG A 7 -34.14 -30.96 -3.79
C ARG A 7 -33.82 -29.73 -2.95
N ARG A 8 -33.18 -29.92 -1.82
CA ARG A 8 -32.54 -28.82 -1.09
C ARG A 8 -31.31 -28.35 -1.87
N HIS A 9 -31.38 -27.17 -2.48
CA HIS A 9 -30.24 -26.42 -2.95
C HIS A 9 -29.45 -25.99 -1.68
N ARG A 10 -28.25 -26.56 -1.49
CA ARG A 10 -27.27 -26.01 -0.57
C ARG A 10 -26.76 -24.71 -1.20
N ILE A 11 -27.31 -23.60 -0.76
CA ILE A 11 -26.68 -22.30 -0.94
C ILE A 11 -25.44 -22.33 -0.04
N SER A 12 -24.26 -22.38 -0.64
CA SER A 12 -23.00 -22.20 0.06
C SER A 12 -23.00 -20.77 0.62
N SER A 13 -23.39 -20.65 1.87
CA SER A 13 -23.31 -19.40 2.61
C SER A 13 -21.84 -19.03 2.74
N LEU A 14 -21.38 -18.08 1.92
CA LEU A 14 -20.14 -17.37 2.13
C LEU A 14 -20.22 -16.80 3.56
N ARG A 15 -19.44 -17.35 4.48
CA ARG A 15 -19.43 -16.87 5.86
C ARG A 15 -18.90 -15.43 5.84
N ILE A 16 -19.81 -14.47 5.99
CA ILE A 16 -19.48 -13.09 6.30
C ILE A 16 -18.85 -13.15 7.70
N VAL A 17 -17.52 -13.08 7.76
CA VAL A 17 -16.80 -13.01 9.03
C VAL A 17 -16.91 -11.56 9.50
N PRO A 18 -17.59 -11.26 10.61
CA PRO A 18 -17.63 -9.90 11.16
C PRO A 18 -16.21 -9.40 11.43
N VAL A 19 -15.92 -8.13 11.23
CA VAL A 19 -14.59 -7.54 11.51
C VAL A 19 -14.13 -7.81 12.95
N ALA A 20 -15.06 -7.87 13.89
CA ALA A 20 -14.77 -8.30 15.27
C ALA A 20 -14.25 -9.74 15.33
N LEU A 21 -14.73 -10.64 14.47
CA LEU A 21 -14.26 -12.03 14.38
C LEU A 21 -12.90 -12.10 13.62
N ILE A 22 -12.65 -11.22 12.66
CA ILE A 22 -11.35 -11.09 12.01
C ILE A 22 -10.32 -10.55 13.00
N ALA A 23 -10.66 -9.56 13.80
CA ALA A 23 -9.83 -9.10 14.92
C ALA A 23 -9.58 -10.24 15.91
N LEU A 24 -10.56 -11.10 16.15
CA LEU A 24 -10.47 -12.27 17.05
C LEU A 24 -9.65 -13.41 16.41
N LEU A 25 -9.79 -13.68 15.11
CA LEU A 25 -8.97 -14.64 14.37
C LEU A 25 -7.51 -14.18 14.26
N ILE A 26 -7.31 -12.89 14.01
CA ILE A 26 -5.99 -12.24 14.13
C ILE A 26 -5.44 -12.43 15.55
N LEU A 27 -6.32 -12.50 16.58
CA LEU A 27 -5.92 -12.63 17.99
C LEU A 27 -5.64 -14.08 18.45
N ASN A 28 -6.13 -15.12 17.84
CA ASN A 28 -6.13 -16.48 18.41
C ASN A 28 -5.25 -17.53 17.70
N SER A 29 -4.56 -17.19 16.59
CA SER A 29 -3.73 -18.17 15.88
C SER A 29 -2.35 -18.27 16.47
N VAL A 30 -2.09 -19.31 17.27
CA VAL A 30 -0.75 -19.75 17.68
C VAL A 30 -0.39 -20.95 16.81
N SER A 31 0.50 -20.77 15.84
CA SER A 31 1.10 -21.87 15.09
C SER A 31 2.61 -21.89 15.32
N VAL A 32 3.12 -23.06 15.73
CA VAL A 32 4.56 -23.31 15.80
C VAL A 32 5.00 -23.78 14.42
N GLY A 33 5.61 -22.88 13.64
CA GLY A 33 6.13 -23.21 12.31
C GLY A 33 7.51 -23.87 12.37
N GLN A 34 7.79 -24.75 11.40
CA GLN A 34 9.13 -25.32 11.19
C GLN A 34 10.13 -24.24 10.69
N PRO A 35 11.45 -24.42 10.95
CA PRO A 35 12.47 -23.54 10.40
C PRO A 35 12.45 -23.58 8.88
N LEU A 36 12.68 -22.40 8.24
CA LEU A 36 12.78 -22.31 6.80
C LEU A 36 14.11 -22.83 6.28
N ASP A 37 14.06 -23.47 5.11
CA ASP A 37 15.25 -23.80 4.34
C ASP A 37 15.86 -22.50 3.77
N GLU A 38 17.13 -22.24 4.07
CA GLU A 38 17.87 -21.05 3.60
C GLU A 38 17.93 -20.94 2.07
N ALA A 39 17.75 -22.06 1.35
CA ALA A 39 17.75 -22.10 -0.11
C ALA A 39 16.58 -21.33 -0.77
N SER A 40 15.53 -21.00 -0.02
CA SER A 40 14.35 -20.27 -0.51
C SER A 40 14.54 -18.76 -0.61
N PHE A 41 15.67 -18.22 -0.17
CA PHE A 41 15.95 -16.79 -0.13
C PHE A 41 17.08 -16.43 -1.08
N TYR A 42 16.85 -15.46 -1.96
CA TYR A 42 17.88 -14.93 -2.83
C TYR A 42 19.00 -14.30 -1.98
N PRO A 43 20.23 -14.81 -2.02
CA PRO A 43 21.33 -14.17 -1.32
C PRO A 43 21.83 -12.97 -2.13
N GLY A 44 22.05 -11.84 -1.51
CA GLY A 44 22.95 -10.82 -2.01
C GLY A 44 22.32 -9.50 -2.45
N LYS A 45 22.75 -8.93 -3.53
CA LYS A 45 22.52 -7.55 -3.96
C LYS A 45 21.05 -7.18 -4.09
N LEU A 46 20.73 -5.94 -3.73
CA LEU A 46 19.46 -5.32 -4.03
C LEU A 46 19.22 -5.38 -5.55
N GLY A 47 18.24 -6.16 -5.99
CA GLY A 47 17.86 -6.23 -7.39
C GLY A 47 17.12 -4.98 -7.83
N ILE A 48 17.80 -3.83 -7.94
CA ILE A 48 17.20 -2.55 -8.26
C ILE A 48 16.94 -2.49 -9.76
N ALA A 49 15.66 -2.38 -10.13
CA ALA A 49 15.27 -2.13 -11.51
C ALA A 49 15.55 -0.66 -11.88
N LYS A 50 15.78 -0.41 -13.17
CA LYS A 50 15.89 0.97 -13.67
C LYS A 50 14.51 1.56 -13.88
N GLY A 51 14.31 2.77 -13.38
CA GLY A 51 13.08 3.53 -13.57
C GLY A 51 12.81 3.79 -15.05
N LYS A 52 11.54 3.80 -15.43
CA LYS A 52 11.12 4.09 -16.80
C LYS A 52 10.95 5.60 -16.99
N ASN A 53 11.22 6.07 -18.18
CA ASN A 53 10.98 7.47 -18.60
C ASN A 53 11.62 8.55 -17.71
N LEU A 54 12.78 8.26 -17.11
CA LEU A 54 13.53 9.22 -16.31
C LEU A 54 14.37 10.13 -17.20
N SER A 55 14.45 11.42 -16.86
CA SER A 55 15.39 12.38 -17.43
C SER A 55 16.84 12.02 -17.05
N ALA A 56 17.82 12.66 -17.68
CA ALA A 56 19.23 12.47 -17.33
C ALA A 56 19.54 12.82 -15.87
N GLU A 57 18.93 13.90 -15.32
CA GLU A 57 19.07 14.29 -13.93
C GLU A 57 18.44 13.26 -12.97
N GLU A 58 17.23 12.78 -13.30
CA GLU A 58 16.55 11.76 -12.50
C GLU A 58 17.31 10.44 -12.48
N ARG A 59 17.91 10.05 -13.63
CA ARG A 59 18.77 8.86 -13.69
C ARG A 59 20.02 9.00 -12.83
N ALA A 60 20.60 10.19 -12.76
CA ALA A 60 21.74 10.45 -11.89
C ALA A 60 21.37 10.34 -10.40
N VAL A 61 20.18 10.84 -10.01
CA VAL A 61 19.66 10.67 -8.65
C VAL A 61 19.34 9.20 -8.34
N GLU A 62 18.67 8.50 -9.27
CA GLU A 62 18.40 7.07 -9.13
C GLU A 62 19.69 6.28 -8.91
N ALA A 63 20.72 6.54 -9.72
CA ALA A 63 21.99 5.83 -9.65
C ALA A 63 22.74 6.11 -8.31
N ARG A 64 22.75 7.36 -7.83
CA ARG A 64 23.35 7.70 -6.54
C ARG A 64 22.63 7.00 -5.37
N PHE A 65 21.31 7.03 -5.38
CA PHE A 65 20.53 6.41 -4.33
C PHE A 65 20.63 4.88 -4.36
N ALA A 66 20.59 4.27 -5.54
CA ALA A 66 20.81 2.84 -5.73
C ALA A 66 22.18 2.42 -5.18
N LYS A 67 23.24 3.15 -5.56
CA LYS A 67 24.60 2.91 -5.06
C LYS A 67 24.69 3.00 -3.55
N TYR A 68 24.09 4.05 -2.94
CA TYR A 68 24.07 4.19 -1.48
C TYR A 68 23.41 2.99 -0.82
N LEU A 69 22.26 2.57 -1.30
CA LEU A 69 21.53 1.43 -0.72
C LEU A 69 22.28 0.10 -0.88
N GLU A 70 23.00 -0.10 -1.99
CA GLU A 70 23.80 -1.31 -2.23
C GLU A 70 25.08 -1.34 -1.38
N GLU A 71 25.78 -0.21 -1.26
CA GLU A 71 27.04 -0.12 -0.50
C GLU A 71 26.82 -0.06 1.01
N HIS A 72 25.66 0.49 1.46
CA HIS A 72 25.35 0.76 2.86
C HIS A 72 24.02 0.11 3.29
N THR A 73 23.68 -1.07 2.76
CA THR A 73 22.38 -1.73 3.02
C THR A 73 22.08 -1.86 4.52
N ASP A 74 23.05 -2.33 5.30
CA ASP A 74 22.85 -2.57 6.74
C ASP A 74 22.65 -1.27 7.54
N GLU A 75 23.41 -0.23 7.21
CA GLU A 75 23.23 1.11 7.78
C GLU A 75 21.86 1.69 7.42
N ALA A 76 21.47 1.60 6.14
CA ALA A 76 20.18 2.09 5.67
C ALA A 76 19.01 1.36 6.37
N ILE A 77 19.12 0.04 6.59
CA ILE A 77 18.15 -0.75 7.35
C ILE A 77 18.13 -0.31 8.82
N ALA A 78 19.28 -0.13 9.46
CA ALA A 78 19.34 0.34 10.84
C ALA A 78 18.68 1.73 11.00
N ARG A 79 18.96 2.67 10.11
CA ARG A 79 18.34 4.01 10.07
C ARG A 79 16.83 3.92 9.86
N TYR A 80 16.40 3.10 8.92
CA TYR A 80 14.98 2.90 8.64
C TYR A 80 14.23 2.33 9.85
N VAL A 81 14.74 1.22 10.41
CA VAL A 81 14.11 0.53 11.54
C VAL A 81 14.11 1.38 12.81
N ALA A 82 15.18 2.17 13.06
CA ALA A 82 15.20 3.10 14.18
C ALA A 82 14.05 4.11 14.15
N LYS A 83 13.60 4.51 12.95
CA LYS A 83 12.51 5.48 12.78
C LYS A 83 11.14 4.85 12.64
N TYR A 84 11.01 3.81 11.82
CA TYR A 84 9.73 3.25 11.41
C TYR A 84 9.41 1.89 12.05
N GLY A 85 10.34 1.34 12.83
CA GLY A 85 10.17 0.08 13.53
C GLY A 85 9.91 -1.09 12.58
N LYS A 86 8.79 -1.75 12.80
CA LYS A 86 8.35 -2.93 12.02
C LYS A 86 7.48 -2.60 10.81
N GLU A 87 7.16 -1.32 10.58
CA GLU A 87 6.42 -0.88 9.41
C GLU A 87 7.35 -0.83 8.19
N ILE A 88 6.96 -1.51 7.12
CA ILE A 88 7.65 -1.49 5.83
C ILE A 88 6.78 -0.74 4.84
N ASN A 89 7.28 0.40 4.36
CA ASN A 89 6.59 1.31 3.46
C ASN A 89 7.57 1.91 2.46
N THR A 90 7.31 1.74 1.18
CA THR A 90 8.18 2.27 0.12
C THR A 90 8.26 3.80 0.12
N ASP A 91 7.19 4.50 0.49
CA ASP A 91 7.22 5.97 0.61
C ASP A 91 8.16 6.42 1.72
N ASN A 92 8.21 5.69 2.85
CA ASN A 92 9.15 5.96 3.94
C ASN A 92 10.59 5.64 3.53
N ALA A 93 10.81 4.62 2.70
CA ALA A 93 12.14 4.28 2.19
C ALA A 93 12.73 5.35 1.26
N ARG A 94 11.90 6.12 0.55
CA ARG A 94 12.34 7.28 -0.25
C ARG A 94 13.06 8.33 0.60
N GLU A 95 12.66 8.49 1.85
CA GLU A 95 13.23 9.48 2.78
C GLU A 95 14.70 9.16 3.18
N LEU A 96 15.21 8.00 2.81
CA LEU A 96 16.65 7.67 2.97
C LEU A 96 17.53 8.38 1.93
N SER A 97 16.95 8.84 0.81
CA SER A 97 17.67 9.58 -0.23
C SER A 97 17.86 11.04 0.17
N VAL A 98 19.11 11.49 0.21
CA VAL A 98 19.45 12.90 0.48
C VAL A 98 18.97 13.85 -0.63
N ASP A 99 18.87 13.36 -1.87
CA ASP A 99 18.34 14.14 -2.98
C ASP A 99 16.83 14.36 -2.82
N TYR A 100 16.08 13.35 -2.30
CA TYR A 100 14.64 13.42 -2.12
C TYR A 100 14.24 14.15 -0.84
N ALA A 101 14.99 13.96 0.24
CA ALA A 101 14.73 14.56 1.54
C ALA A 101 15.99 15.23 2.12
N PRO A 102 16.46 16.34 1.52
CA PRO A 102 17.70 17.00 1.94
C PRO A 102 17.66 17.50 3.39
N GLY A 103 16.50 17.90 3.90
CA GLY A 103 16.29 18.28 5.30
C GLY A 103 16.01 17.09 6.23
N GLY A 104 16.02 15.87 5.68
CA GLY A 104 15.66 14.65 6.41
C GLY A 104 14.17 14.29 6.33
N PRO A 105 13.80 13.13 6.89
CA PRO A 105 12.47 12.55 6.68
C PRO A 105 11.32 13.33 7.35
N ASP A 106 11.58 14.14 8.36
CA ASP A 106 10.56 14.94 9.05
C ASP A 106 10.54 16.40 8.59
N ALA A 107 11.43 16.77 7.65
CA ALA A 107 11.53 18.13 7.19
C ALA A 107 10.25 18.57 6.45
N ASP A 108 9.75 19.76 6.83
CA ASP A 108 8.56 20.39 6.26
C ASP A 108 8.88 21.73 5.58
N ASP A 109 10.16 21.96 5.30
CA ASP A 109 10.65 23.16 4.65
C ASP A 109 10.37 23.16 3.12
N PRO A 110 10.33 24.34 2.47
CA PRO A 110 10.04 24.45 1.03
C PRO A 110 11.07 23.73 0.15
N VAL A 111 12.34 23.66 0.54
CA VAL A 111 13.40 23.02 -0.26
C VAL A 111 13.16 21.50 -0.30
N THR A 112 12.88 20.89 0.85
CA THR A 112 12.59 19.46 0.95
C THR A 112 11.28 19.11 0.22
N LYS A 113 10.24 19.95 0.32
CA LYS A 113 8.98 19.74 -0.44
C LYS A 113 9.23 19.77 -1.95
N ALA A 114 9.98 20.75 -2.43
CA ALA A 114 10.34 20.84 -3.86
C ALA A 114 11.19 19.65 -4.33
N ALA A 115 12.13 19.19 -3.50
CA ALA A 115 12.96 18.03 -3.78
C ALA A 115 12.11 16.74 -3.87
N ARG A 116 11.18 16.53 -2.94
CA ARG A 116 10.24 15.41 -2.98
C ARG A 116 9.39 15.39 -4.25
N ALA A 117 8.85 16.55 -4.65
CA ALA A 117 8.10 16.68 -5.89
C ALA A 117 8.97 16.36 -7.12
N LYS A 118 10.19 16.91 -7.17
CA LYS A 118 11.11 16.75 -8.30
C LYS A 118 11.61 15.31 -8.45
N TRP A 119 11.99 14.64 -7.37
CA TRP A 119 12.74 13.37 -7.40
C TRP A 119 11.92 12.13 -7.10
N SER A 120 10.59 12.26 -6.95
CA SER A 120 9.71 11.14 -6.60
C SER A 120 9.84 9.92 -7.53
N ALA A 121 9.97 10.15 -8.84
CA ALA A 121 10.15 9.09 -9.83
C ALA A 121 11.54 8.43 -9.74
N ALA A 122 12.59 9.23 -9.54
CA ALA A 122 13.98 8.77 -9.48
C ALA A 122 14.25 7.82 -8.30
N VAL A 123 13.60 8.04 -7.16
CA VAL A 123 13.81 7.24 -5.94
C VAL A 123 12.87 6.05 -5.84
N GLN A 124 11.93 5.87 -6.76
CA GLN A 124 10.89 4.84 -6.68
C GLN A 124 11.45 3.42 -6.71
N GLU A 125 12.24 3.08 -7.73
CA GLU A 125 12.74 1.71 -7.89
C GLU A 125 13.76 1.31 -6.82
N PRO A 126 14.73 2.18 -6.44
CA PRO A 126 15.61 1.90 -5.31
C PRO A 126 14.86 1.67 -4.00
N SER A 127 13.86 2.52 -3.69
CA SER A 127 13.02 2.35 -2.48
C SER A 127 12.19 1.08 -2.49
N SER A 128 11.68 0.69 -3.65
CA SER A 128 10.93 -0.55 -3.82
C SER A 128 11.82 -1.78 -3.58
N ALA A 129 13.03 -1.79 -4.13
CA ALA A 129 14.00 -2.86 -3.93
C ALA A 129 14.43 -2.95 -2.45
N PHE A 130 14.73 -1.79 -1.82
CA PHE A 130 15.05 -1.73 -0.40
C PHE A 130 13.91 -2.27 0.48
N SER A 131 12.66 -1.90 0.21
CA SER A 131 11.51 -2.40 0.96
C SER A 131 11.34 -3.92 0.84
N LYS A 132 11.65 -4.49 -0.32
CA LYS A 132 11.64 -5.96 -0.53
C LYS A 132 12.74 -6.64 0.29
N GLU A 133 13.94 -6.07 0.31
CA GLU A 133 15.05 -6.60 1.11
C GLU A 133 14.78 -6.49 2.61
N LEU A 134 14.24 -5.35 3.06
CA LEU A 134 13.82 -5.17 4.44
C LEU A 134 12.79 -6.22 4.86
N TYR A 135 11.81 -6.51 3.99
CA TYR A 135 10.80 -7.53 4.21
C TYR A 135 11.42 -8.94 4.29
N ARG A 136 12.29 -9.27 3.34
CA ARG A 136 13.00 -10.54 3.33
C ARG A 136 13.78 -10.76 4.64
N ARG A 137 14.52 -9.76 5.10
CA ARG A 137 15.28 -9.84 6.35
C ARG A 137 14.37 -9.89 7.58
N ALA A 138 13.25 -9.19 7.57
CA ALA A 138 12.27 -9.26 8.66
C ALA A 138 11.68 -10.67 8.79
N LEU A 139 11.41 -11.36 7.68
CA LEU A 139 10.93 -12.74 7.68
C LEU A 139 11.97 -13.76 8.18
N GLN A 140 13.27 -13.47 8.05
CA GLN A 140 14.36 -14.35 8.54
C GLN A 140 14.61 -14.22 10.04
N LYS A 141 14.12 -13.15 10.69
CA LYS A 141 14.30 -12.99 12.13
C LYS A 141 13.56 -14.07 12.90
N VAL A 142 14.22 -14.60 13.93
CA VAL A 142 13.57 -15.47 14.90
C VAL A 142 12.53 -14.62 15.66
N PRO A 143 11.27 -15.04 15.71
CA PRO A 143 10.26 -14.29 16.45
C PRO A 143 10.61 -14.20 17.93
N VAL A 144 10.39 -13.04 18.50
CA VAL A 144 10.53 -12.86 19.95
C VAL A 144 9.43 -13.65 20.66
N ALA A 145 9.77 -14.32 21.76
CA ALA A 145 8.80 -15.07 22.55
C ALA A 145 7.60 -14.16 22.93
N GLY A 146 6.39 -14.66 22.71
CA GLY A 146 5.14 -13.92 22.94
C GLY A 146 4.70 -13.00 21.80
N GLN A 147 5.50 -12.78 20.75
CA GLN A 147 5.04 -12.07 19.55
C GLN A 147 4.24 -13.01 18.63
N ARG A 148 3.22 -12.43 18.00
CA ARG A 148 2.44 -13.14 16.99
C ARG A 148 3.24 -13.23 15.71
N ARG A 149 3.38 -14.46 15.21
CA ARG A 149 3.98 -14.76 13.90
C ARG A 149 3.02 -14.34 12.78
N GLN A 150 2.87 -13.04 12.58
CA GLN A 150 1.90 -12.49 11.64
C GLN A 150 2.47 -11.35 10.82
N VAL A 151 2.20 -11.38 9.52
CA VAL A 151 2.37 -10.25 8.62
C VAL A 151 1.02 -9.63 8.35
N VAL A 152 0.90 -8.32 8.58
CA VAL A 152 -0.27 -7.55 8.18
C VAL A 152 0.10 -6.70 6.97
N PHE A 153 -0.62 -6.90 5.86
CA PHE A 153 -0.57 -6.01 4.70
C PHE A 153 -1.67 -4.95 4.87
N THR A 154 -1.28 -3.68 5.06
CA THR A 154 -2.22 -2.57 4.97
C THR A 154 -2.30 -2.13 3.50
N ALA A 155 -3.45 -2.29 2.88
CA ALA A 155 -3.61 -2.24 1.45
C ALA A 155 -4.70 -1.26 1.00
N GLY A 156 -4.61 -0.83 -0.26
CA GLY A 156 -5.55 0.11 -0.88
C GLY A 156 -4.84 1.19 -1.67
N GLY A 157 -5.55 1.82 -2.61
CA GLY A 157 -5.02 2.86 -3.48
C GLY A 157 -4.44 4.06 -2.74
N ALA A 158 -3.79 4.96 -3.48
CA ALA A 158 -3.31 6.21 -2.90
C ALA A 158 -4.48 7.09 -2.43
N GLY A 159 -4.32 7.77 -1.31
CA GLY A 159 -5.33 8.72 -0.79
C GLY A 159 -6.57 8.09 -0.15
N VAL A 160 -6.67 6.74 -0.05
CA VAL A 160 -7.85 6.06 0.55
C VAL A 160 -7.97 6.25 2.06
N GLY A 161 -6.94 6.77 2.75
CA GLY A 161 -6.97 7.01 4.19
C GLY A 161 -6.72 5.76 5.04
N LYS A 162 -5.81 4.87 4.63
CA LYS A 162 -5.50 3.61 5.33
C LYS A 162 -5.33 3.78 6.85
N THR A 163 -4.38 4.57 7.28
CA THR A 163 -4.06 4.76 8.69
C THR A 163 -5.28 5.25 9.50
N THR A 164 -5.93 6.30 9.02
CA THR A 164 -7.09 6.89 9.72
C THR A 164 -8.25 5.92 9.80
N SER A 165 -8.55 5.18 8.72
CA SER A 165 -9.65 4.21 8.69
C SER A 165 -9.41 3.01 9.60
N ILE A 166 -8.17 2.51 9.65
CA ILE A 166 -7.79 1.40 10.54
C ILE A 166 -8.00 1.81 12.01
N GLN A 167 -7.63 3.05 12.37
CA GLN A 167 -7.80 3.57 13.72
C GLN A 167 -9.27 3.72 14.13
N GLN A 168 -10.19 3.93 13.19
CA GLN A 168 -11.62 4.07 13.46
C GLN A 168 -12.35 2.74 13.71
N ILE A 169 -11.79 1.63 13.27
CA ILE A 169 -12.40 0.31 13.45
C ILE A 169 -11.95 -0.27 14.78
N ALA A 170 -12.92 -0.49 15.68
CA ALA A 170 -12.65 -0.98 17.02
C ALA A 170 -11.82 -2.28 17.04
N GLY A 171 -10.72 -2.26 17.76
CA GLY A 171 -9.80 -3.39 17.91
C GLY A 171 -8.88 -3.65 16.74
N LEU A 172 -9.14 -3.09 15.54
CA LEU A 172 -8.31 -3.34 14.35
C LEU A 172 -6.93 -2.70 14.47
N SER A 173 -6.82 -1.47 14.97
CA SER A 173 -5.52 -0.82 15.22
C SER A 173 -4.63 -1.68 16.11
N ARG A 174 -5.16 -2.16 17.25
CA ARG A 174 -4.41 -3.05 18.14
C ARG A 174 -4.02 -4.37 17.49
N ALA A 175 -4.90 -4.93 16.64
CA ALA A 175 -4.59 -6.15 15.91
C ALA A 175 -3.45 -5.95 14.89
N VAL A 176 -3.44 -4.82 14.19
CA VAL A 176 -2.36 -4.41 13.27
C VAL A 176 -1.08 -4.16 14.06
N GLU A 177 -1.14 -3.42 15.15
CA GLU A 177 0.01 -3.12 16.01
C GLU A 177 0.62 -4.36 16.68
N ALA A 178 -0.18 -5.42 16.94
CA ALA A 178 0.31 -6.68 17.49
C ALA A 178 1.05 -7.55 16.47
N ALA A 179 0.98 -7.27 15.18
CA ALA A 179 1.67 -8.03 14.15
C ALA A 179 3.19 -7.93 14.27
N GLU A 180 3.92 -8.98 13.83
CA GLU A 180 5.38 -8.97 13.75
C GLU A 180 5.87 -8.00 12.68
N ILE A 181 5.21 -7.98 11.53
CA ILE A 181 5.55 -7.14 10.37
C ILE A 181 4.27 -6.45 9.89
N ILE A 182 4.36 -5.15 9.65
CA ILE A 182 3.33 -4.36 8.98
C ILE A 182 3.91 -3.95 7.62
N TYR A 183 3.28 -4.40 6.53
CA TYR A 183 3.70 -4.03 5.18
C TYR A 183 2.66 -3.13 4.54
N ASP A 184 2.96 -1.83 4.44
CA ASP A 184 2.08 -0.87 3.75
C ASP A 184 2.29 -0.91 2.25
N THR A 185 1.21 -1.11 1.49
CA THR A 185 1.25 -1.33 0.05
C THR A 185 -0.03 -0.82 -0.62
N THR A 186 0.03 -0.60 -1.93
CA THR A 186 -1.18 -0.42 -2.75
C THR A 186 -1.86 -1.74 -3.08
N LEU A 187 -1.14 -2.85 -3.03
CA LEU A 187 -1.59 -4.18 -3.49
C LEU A 187 -2.00 -4.21 -4.97
N SER A 188 -1.44 -3.35 -5.81
CA SER A 188 -1.88 -3.16 -7.20
C SER A 188 -1.19 -4.06 -8.23
N ASN A 189 -0.15 -4.80 -7.85
CA ASN A 189 0.55 -5.75 -8.71
C ASN A 189 0.35 -7.18 -8.20
N LEU A 190 -0.37 -8.00 -8.97
CA LEU A 190 -0.75 -9.36 -8.58
C LEU A 190 0.47 -10.24 -8.27
N LYS A 191 1.44 -10.30 -9.19
CA LYS A 191 2.63 -11.16 -9.00
C LYS A 191 3.38 -10.79 -7.73
N SER A 192 3.72 -9.53 -7.58
CA SER A 192 4.46 -9.03 -6.41
C SER A 192 3.70 -9.21 -5.10
N SER A 193 2.37 -9.10 -5.13
CA SER A 193 1.52 -9.32 -3.95
C SER A 193 1.46 -10.79 -3.56
N MET A 194 1.26 -11.67 -4.54
CA MET A 194 1.27 -13.12 -4.33
C MET A 194 2.63 -13.63 -3.83
N ASP A 195 3.73 -13.14 -4.42
CA ASP A 195 5.09 -13.50 -4.00
C ASP A 195 5.32 -13.13 -2.51
N ARG A 196 4.89 -11.95 -2.06
CA ARG A 196 5.03 -11.53 -0.65
C ARG A 196 4.17 -12.36 0.30
N ILE A 197 2.95 -12.66 -0.08
CA ILE A 197 2.07 -13.55 0.70
C ILE A 197 2.70 -14.93 0.81
N ALA A 198 3.15 -15.51 -0.30
CA ALA A 198 3.80 -16.82 -0.33
C ALA A 198 5.07 -16.85 0.54
N GLN A 199 5.91 -15.79 0.49
CA GLN A 199 7.08 -15.67 1.36
C GLN A 199 6.72 -15.66 2.85
N ALA A 200 5.67 -14.93 3.24
CA ALA A 200 5.21 -14.91 4.63
C ALA A 200 4.74 -16.30 5.09
N LEU A 201 3.93 -16.97 4.26
CA LEU A 201 3.41 -18.31 4.55
C LEU A 201 4.54 -19.35 4.61
N ALA A 202 5.51 -19.31 3.69
CA ALA A 202 6.69 -20.16 3.70
C ALA A 202 7.57 -19.92 4.94
N ALA A 203 7.61 -18.67 5.42
CA ALA A 203 8.27 -18.30 6.67
C ALA A 203 7.47 -18.67 7.93
N GLY A 204 6.39 -19.42 7.80
CA GLY A 204 5.55 -19.87 8.91
C GLY A 204 4.78 -18.75 9.60
N ARG A 205 4.45 -17.67 8.88
CA ARG A 205 3.64 -16.55 9.39
C ARG A 205 2.21 -16.65 8.86
N MET A 206 1.27 -16.25 9.71
CA MET A 206 -0.09 -15.95 9.28
C MET A 206 -0.08 -14.64 8.49
N VAL A 207 -1.00 -14.50 7.56
CA VAL A 207 -1.15 -13.30 6.73
C VAL A 207 -2.51 -12.67 6.99
N SER A 208 -2.52 -11.36 7.22
CA SER A 208 -3.76 -10.58 7.23
C SER A 208 -3.64 -9.44 6.25
N ILE A 209 -4.66 -9.27 5.41
CA ILE A 209 -4.78 -8.14 4.49
C ILE A 209 -5.88 -7.23 5.00
N VAL A 210 -5.52 -6.01 5.38
CA VAL A 210 -6.46 -4.96 5.76
C VAL A 210 -6.57 -4.00 4.58
N PHE A 211 -7.62 -4.18 3.79
CA PHE A 211 -7.84 -3.42 2.56
C PHE A 211 -8.81 -2.27 2.81
N VAL A 212 -8.36 -1.05 2.51
CA VAL A 212 -9.19 0.15 2.60
C VAL A 212 -9.57 0.58 1.18
N TYR A 213 -10.87 0.64 0.94
CA TYR A 213 -11.44 1.21 -0.28
C TYR A 213 -12.02 2.60 0.01
N ARG A 214 -11.79 3.51 -0.91
CA ARG A 214 -12.47 4.81 -1.00
C ARG A 214 -12.74 5.09 -2.46
N ASP A 215 -13.85 5.76 -2.78
CA ASP A 215 -14.13 6.19 -4.15
C ASP A 215 -12.90 6.88 -4.75
N PRO A 216 -12.48 6.55 -5.99
CA PRO A 216 -11.26 7.07 -6.58
C PRO A 216 -11.26 8.60 -6.71
N ILE A 217 -12.40 9.21 -7.01
CA ILE A 217 -12.48 10.67 -7.13
C ILE A 217 -12.29 11.32 -5.75
N ASP A 218 -12.97 10.79 -4.71
CA ASP A 218 -12.81 11.27 -3.34
C ASP A 218 -11.40 11.03 -2.80
N SER A 219 -10.77 9.92 -3.17
CA SER A 219 -9.38 9.61 -2.82
C SER A 219 -8.41 10.60 -3.45
N PHE A 220 -8.64 10.95 -4.70
CA PHE A 220 -7.81 11.89 -5.43
C PHE A 220 -7.96 13.32 -4.88
N VAL A 221 -9.18 13.84 -4.87
CA VAL A 221 -9.46 15.22 -4.47
C VAL A 221 -9.23 15.45 -2.98
N GLY A 222 -9.71 14.53 -2.12
CA GLY A 222 -9.63 14.68 -0.66
C GLY A 222 -8.41 14.02 0.00
N GLY A 223 -7.60 13.31 -0.76
CA GLY A 223 -6.43 12.58 -0.25
C GLY A 223 -5.14 12.92 -0.97
N VAL A 224 -5.07 12.69 -2.29
CA VAL A 224 -3.83 12.86 -3.07
C VAL A 224 -3.47 14.32 -3.25
N LEU A 225 -4.39 15.15 -3.73
CA LEU A 225 -4.13 16.58 -3.98
C LEU A 225 -3.69 17.35 -2.72
N PRO A 226 -4.40 17.26 -1.57
CA PRO A 226 -3.98 17.95 -0.36
C PRO A 226 -2.65 17.44 0.21
N ARG A 227 -2.35 16.13 0.04
CA ARG A 227 -1.07 15.57 0.46
C ARG A 227 0.08 16.07 -0.43
N ALA A 228 -0.14 16.14 -1.75
CA ALA A 228 0.85 16.63 -2.69
C ALA A 228 1.21 18.08 -2.39
N GLU A 229 0.21 18.96 -2.19
CA GLU A 229 0.42 20.37 -1.87
C GLU A 229 1.14 20.55 -0.52
N ARG A 230 0.70 19.83 0.50
CA ARG A 230 1.29 19.98 1.84
C ARG A 230 2.70 19.42 1.95
N MET A 231 2.99 18.28 1.30
CA MET A 231 4.22 17.49 1.53
C MET A 231 5.16 17.45 0.32
N GLY A 232 4.75 17.95 -0.85
CA GLY A 232 5.48 17.77 -2.10
C GLY A 232 5.44 16.35 -2.67
N ARG A 233 4.67 15.43 -2.08
CA ARG A 233 4.59 14.01 -2.52
C ARG A 233 3.59 13.86 -3.66
N THR A 234 4.02 14.19 -4.87
CA THR A 234 3.22 14.03 -6.07
C THR A 234 3.13 12.57 -6.52
N LEU A 235 2.01 12.23 -7.16
CA LEU A 235 1.77 10.93 -7.78
C LEU A 235 1.19 11.18 -9.17
N PRO A 236 1.85 10.75 -10.26
CA PRO A 236 1.32 10.93 -11.61
C PRO A 236 -0.09 10.32 -11.75
N LEU A 237 -0.97 11.00 -12.51
CA LEU A 237 -2.36 10.61 -12.67
C LEU A 237 -2.53 9.18 -13.18
N GLU A 238 -1.73 8.77 -14.16
CA GLU A 238 -1.77 7.40 -14.68
C GLU A 238 -1.35 6.36 -13.63
N VAL A 239 -0.35 6.69 -12.81
CA VAL A 239 0.08 5.82 -11.70
C VAL A 239 -1.02 5.73 -10.64
N PHE A 240 -1.73 6.83 -10.37
CA PHE A 240 -2.91 6.81 -9.48
C PHE A 240 -3.99 5.87 -10.03
N LEU A 241 -4.34 6.00 -11.31
CA LEU A 241 -5.32 5.15 -11.98
C LEU A 241 -4.92 3.66 -11.90
N ASP A 242 -3.70 3.34 -12.30
CA ASP A 242 -3.19 1.97 -12.30
C ASP A 242 -3.20 1.35 -10.89
N THR A 243 -2.76 2.10 -9.91
CA THR A 243 -2.67 1.58 -8.54
C THR A 243 -4.04 1.49 -7.88
N HIS A 244 -4.96 2.43 -8.15
CA HIS A 244 -6.29 2.42 -7.52
C HIS A 244 -7.18 1.31 -8.08
N ILE A 245 -7.26 1.19 -9.41
CA ILE A 245 -8.01 0.11 -10.10
C ILE A 245 -7.34 -1.24 -9.80
N GLY A 246 -6.03 -1.33 -10.00
CA GLY A 246 -5.28 -2.57 -9.78
C GLY A 246 -5.37 -3.09 -8.35
N ALA A 247 -5.47 -2.22 -7.35
CA ALA A 247 -5.59 -2.64 -5.95
C ALA A 247 -6.86 -3.46 -5.69
N ALA A 248 -8.00 -3.03 -6.22
CA ALA A 248 -9.26 -3.75 -6.09
C ALA A 248 -9.25 -5.07 -6.86
N ASP A 249 -8.78 -5.05 -8.11
CA ASP A 249 -8.69 -6.25 -8.96
C ASP A 249 -7.76 -7.31 -8.37
N VAL A 250 -6.63 -6.89 -7.83
CA VAL A 250 -5.67 -7.81 -7.20
C VAL A 250 -6.22 -8.39 -5.90
N LEU A 251 -6.89 -7.58 -5.07
CA LEU A 251 -7.54 -8.10 -3.86
C LEU A 251 -8.58 -9.18 -4.19
N ILE A 252 -9.42 -8.96 -5.19
CA ILE A 252 -10.44 -9.93 -5.62
C ILE A 252 -9.79 -11.26 -6.03
N LYS A 253 -8.68 -11.20 -6.79
CA LYS A 253 -7.92 -12.38 -7.21
C LYS A 253 -7.27 -13.10 -6.03
N ILE A 254 -6.66 -12.37 -5.11
CA ILE A 254 -6.07 -12.93 -3.89
C ILE A 254 -7.15 -13.62 -3.04
N ALA A 255 -8.31 -12.97 -2.86
CA ALA A 255 -9.43 -13.56 -2.13
C ALA A 255 -9.92 -14.87 -2.74
N ALA A 256 -9.93 -14.97 -4.07
CA ALA A 256 -10.30 -16.21 -4.76
C ALA A 256 -9.26 -17.33 -4.59
N VAL A 257 -7.97 -17.00 -4.64
CA VAL A 257 -6.88 -17.97 -4.48
C VAL A 257 -6.81 -18.52 -3.05
N TYR A 258 -6.94 -17.67 -2.04
CA TYR A 258 -6.78 -18.04 -0.63
C TYR A 258 -8.11 -18.26 0.10
N LYS A 259 -9.23 -18.47 -0.61
CA LYS A 259 -10.57 -18.62 -0.02
C LYS A 259 -10.70 -19.73 1.02
N ASP A 260 -9.90 -20.78 0.87
CA ASP A 260 -9.92 -21.99 1.71
C ASP A 260 -8.62 -22.15 2.54
N ASP A 261 -7.75 -21.12 2.57
CA ASP A 261 -6.51 -21.15 3.36
C ASP A 261 -6.70 -20.34 4.65
N ASP A 262 -6.88 -21.04 5.76
CA ASP A 262 -7.09 -20.45 7.09
C ASP A 262 -5.91 -19.59 7.59
N ARG A 263 -4.75 -19.66 6.91
CA ARG A 263 -3.59 -18.82 7.24
C ARG A 263 -3.65 -17.41 6.65
N VAL A 264 -4.63 -17.16 5.76
CA VAL A 264 -4.81 -15.87 5.10
C VAL A 264 -6.17 -15.28 5.44
N ALA A 265 -6.18 -14.15 6.13
CA ALA A 265 -7.39 -13.42 6.47
C ALA A 265 -7.48 -12.10 5.70
N ILE A 266 -8.67 -11.72 5.25
CA ILE A 266 -8.92 -10.46 4.53
C ILE A 266 -9.99 -9.67 5.26
N ALA A 267 -9.65 -8.44 5.66
CA ALA A 267 -10.56 -7.43 6.18
C ALA A 267 -10.72 -6.32 5.15
N VAL A 268 -11.94 -5.92 4.87
CA VAL A 268 -12.27 -4.80 3.98
C VAL A 268 -12.88 -3.66 4.78
N ILE A 269 -12.42 -2.45 4.53
CA ILE A 269 -12.93 -1.21 5.11
C ILE A 269 -13.46 -0.32 3.97
N ASP A 270 -14.72 0.08 4.06
CA ASP A 270 -15.32 1.10 3.22
C ASP A 270 -15.09 2.48 3.85
N ASN A 271 -14.28 3.32 3.23
CA ASN A 271 -14.02 4.72 3.59
C ASN A 271 -14.65 5.71 2.60
N SER A 272 -15.69 5.31 1.86
CA SER A 272 -16.38 6.17 0.88
C SER A 272 -17.52 7.00 1.49
N ARG A 273 -17.77 6.86 2.80
CA ARG A 273 -18.89 7.52 3.50
C ARG A 273 -18.53 8.89 4.11
N GLY A 274 -17.41 9.45 3.68
CA GLY A 274 -16.88 10.70 4.23
C GLY A 274 -15.94 10.49 5.42
N ARG A 275 -15.27 11.58 5.79
CA ARG A 275 -14.26 11.56 6.85
C ARG A 275 -14.88 11.16 8.20
N GLY A 276 -14.26 10.21 8.88
CA GLY A 276 -14.72 9.73 10.18
C GLY A 276 -15.76 8.61 10.13
N ASN A 277 -16.23 8.22 8.95
CA ASN A 277 -17.31 7.24 8.77
C ASN A 277 -16.82 5.93 8.12
N ALA A 278 -15.57 5.56 8.33
CA ALA A 278 -15.05 4.28 7.86
C ALA A 278 -15.82 3.13 8.52
N ALA A 279 -16.24 2.16 7.71
CA ALA A 279 -17.03 1.02 8.16
C ALA A 279 -16.48 -0.30 7.66
N ALA A 280 -16.68 -1.35 8.44
CA ALA A 280 -16.38 -2.71 8.00
C ALA A 280 -17.22 -3.09 6.78
N SER A 281 -16.59 -3.78 5.84
CA SER A 281 -17.22 -4.25 4.60
C SER A 281 -16.69 -5.63 4.20
N ASN A 282 -16.92 -6.05 2.95
CA ASN A 282 -16.54 -7.36 2.45
C ASN A 282 -16.07 -7.31 1.00
N ILE A 283 -15.64 -8.46 0.47
CA ILE A 283 -15.13 -8.57 -0.89
C ILE A 283 -16.17 -8.28 -1.96
N GLU A 284 -17.46 -8.58 -1.72
CA GLU A 284 -18.53 -8.30 -2.66
C GLU A 284 -18.73 -6.79 -2.86
N PHE A 285 -18.61 -6.02 -1.78
CA PHE A 285 -18.57 -4.55 -1.88
C PHE A 285 -17.44 -4.09 -2.81
N VAL A 286 -16.22 -4.66 -2.68
CA VAL A 286 -15.09 -4.28 -3.53
C VAL A 286 -15.35 -4.62 -5.00
N LYS A 287 -15.97 -5.79 -5.30
CA LYS A 287 -16.33 -6.16 -6.66
C LYS A 287 -17.30 -5.16 -7.29
N VAL A 288 -18.33 -4.75 -6.57
CA VAL A 288 -19.28 -3.74 -7.03
C VAL A 288 -18.63 -2.39 -7.23
N ALA A 289 -17.84 -1.97 -6.26
CA ALA A 289 -17.17 -0.67 -6.26
C ALA A 289 -16.10 -0.55 -7.37
N ALA A 290 -15.35 -1.63 -7.64
CA ALA A 290 -14.36 -1.69 -8.73
C ALA A 290 -15.02 -1.55 -10.12
N GLY A 291 -16.25 -2.03 -10.30
CA GLY A 291 -16.99 -1.93 -11.54
C GLY A 291 -17.67 -0.57 -11.79
N LYS A 292 -17.59 0.35 -10.84
CA LYS A 292 -18.33 1.64 -10.91
C LYS A 292 -17.88 2.54 -12.06
N TYR A 293 -16.60 2.53 -12.40
CA TYR A 293 -16.02 3.40 -13.43
C TYR A 293 -15.27 2.61 -14.49
N ARG A 294 -15.47 2.98 -15.74
CA ARG A 294 -14.55 2.61 -16.82
C ARG A 294 -13.28 3.46 -16.69
N ARG A 295 -12.11 2.88 -17.04
CA ARG A 295 -10.82 3.56 -16.90
C ARG A 295 -10.78 4.94 -17.56
N ASP A 296 -11.27 5.03 -18.80
CA ASP A 296 -11.22 6.28 -19.57
C ASP A 296 -12.17 7.35 -18.99
N GLU A 297 -13.33 6.94 -18.51
CA GLU A 297 -14.29 7.82 -17.81
C GLU A 297 -13.66 8.34 -16.51
N LEU A 298 -13.04 7.47 -15.73
CA LEU A 298 -12.36 7.86 -14.50
C LEU A 298 -11.22 8.82 -14.78
N ARG A 299 -10.38 8.54 -15.80
CA ARG A 299 -9.30 9.43 -16.23
C ARG A 299 -9.82 10.83 -16.54
N ALA A 300 -10.90 10.95 -17.34
CA ALA A 300 -11.47 12.24 -17.70
C ALA A 300 -11.96 13.02 -16.47
N LYS A 301 -12.64 12.34 -15.53
CA LYS A 301 -13.11 12.96 -14.28
C LYS A 301 -11.97 13.44 -13.40
N LEU A 302 -10.91 12.63 -13.27
CA LEU A 302 -9.74 13.00 -12.46
C LEU A 302 -8.92 14.12 -13.09
N SER A 303 -8.79 14.14 -14.43
CA SER A 303 -8.16 15.26 -15.15
C SER A 303 -8.92 16.54 -14.94
N ALA A 304 -10.23 16.54 -15.06
CA ALA A 304 -11.06 17.71 -14.81
C ALA A 304 -10.94 18.20 -13.36
N ALA A 305 -10.91 17.30 -12.38
CA ALA A 305 -10.71 17.64 -10.97
C ALA A 305 -9.32 18.23 -10.69
N LEU A 306 -8.29 17.71 -11.38
CA LEU A 306 -6.93 18.25 -11.31
C LEU A 306 -6.85 19.67 -11.86
N ASP A 307 -7.44 19.90 -13.06
CA ASP A 307 -7.49 21.23 -13.69
C ASP A 307 -8.28 22.23 -12.83
N GLU A 308 -9.41 21.83 -12.24
CA GLU A 308 -10.18 22.66 -11.32
C GLU A 308 -9.37 23.05 -10.07
N ALA A 309 -8.68 22.09 -9.45
CA ALA A 309 -7.84 22.34 -8.28
C ALA A 309 -6.71 23.33 -8.62
N TYR A 310 -6.13 23.23 -9.80
CA TYR A 310 -5.10 24.15 -10.26
C TYR A 310 -5.65 25.57 -10.48
N GLU A 311 -6.81 25.72 -11.13
CA GLU A 311 -7.46 27.03 -11.28
C GLU A 311 -7.81 27.65 -9.92
N LYS A 312 -8.25 26.87 -8.93
CA LYS A 312 -8.42 27.32 -7.54
C LYS A 312 -7.10 27.83 -6.95
N GLY A 313 -6.00 27.11 -7.17
CA GLY A 313 -4.67 27.53 -6.72
C GLY A 313 -4.24 28.88 -7.28
N LYS A 314 -4.46 29.13 -8.59
CA LYS A 314 -4.18 30.42 -9.22
C LYS A 314 -4.96 31.61 -8.60
N ARG A 315 -6.16 31.33 -8.11
CA ARG A 315 -7.01 32.34 -7.45
C ARG A 315 -6.74 32.45 -5.94
N GLY A 316 -5.81 31.68 -5.40
CA GLY A 316 -5.53 31.61 -3.96
C GLY A 316 -6.67 31.03 -3.12
N GLU A 317 -7.54 30.24 -3.72
CA GLU A 317 -8.66 29.61 -3.04
C GLU A 317 -8.23 28.42 -2.21
N LYS A 318 -9.03 28.12 -1.17
CA LYS A 318 -8.84 26.91 -0.38
C LYS A 318 -8.95 25.66 -1.27
N ASP A 319 -8.14 24.65 -0.96
CA ASP A 319 -8.06 23.38 -1.68
C ASP A 319 -7.51 23.50 -3.12
N GLY A 320 -6.95 24.65 -3.47
CA GLY A 320 -6.16 24.86 -4.68
C GLY A 320 -4.78 24.21 -4.57
N ILE A 321 -4.16 23.95 -5.72
CA ILE A 321 -2.80 23.38 -5.81
C ILE A 321 -1.86 24.31 -6.59
N SER A 322 -0.57 24.23 -6.24
CA SER A 322 0.50 24.97 -6.93
C SER A 322 0.79 24.39 -8.32
N GLU A 323 1.42 25.21 -9.19
CA GLU A 323 1.92 24.78 -10.50
C GLU A 323 2.83 23.55 -10.40
N ALA A 324 3.75 23.52 -9.44
CA ALA A 324 4.68 22.42 -9.25
C ALA A 324 3.95 21.09 -8.97
N VAL A 325 2.91 21.13 -8.15
CA VAL A 325 2.06 19.96 -7.84
C VAL A 325 1.25 19.55 -9.06
N TYR A 326 0.65 20.52 -9.76
CA TYR A 326 -0.12 20.25 -10.98
C TYR A 326 0.71 19.54 -12.04
N GLN A 327 1.92 20.05 -12.34
CA GLN A 327 2.83 19.43 -13.31
C GLN A 327 3.32 18.05 -12.86
N GLY A 328 3.61 17.89 -11.57
CA GLY A 328 4.03 16.60 -11.02
C GLY A 328 2.96 15.53 -11.08
N ILE A 329 1.67 15.89 -11.01
CA ILE A 329 0.55 14.96 -11.10
C ILE A 329 0.12 14.74 -12.55
N LYS A 330 0.03 15.80 -13.36
CA LYS A 330 -0.31 15.69 -14.79
C LYS A 330 0.66 14.77 -15.52
N GLY A 331 1.90 14.68 -15.04
CA GLY A 331 2.95 13.93 -15.68
C GLY A 331 3.51 14.67 -16.91
N ARG A 332 4.67 14.23 -17.36
CA ARG A 332 5.19 14.68 -18.67
C ARG A 332 4.35 13.99 -19.73
N SER A 333 3.82 14.74 -20.66
CA SER A 333 3.33 14.15 -21.93
C SER A 333 4.45 13.28 -22.53
N PRO A 334 4.12 12.11 -23.04
CA PRO A 334 5.09 11.18 -23.62
C PRO A 334 5.85 11.81 -24.81
#